data_20c0f4ca72dd432e30214500cc71a75c
#
_entry.id   20c0f4ca72dd432e30214500cc71a75c
#
_cell.length_a   1.000
_cell.length_b   1.000
_cell.length_c   1.000
_cell.angle_alpha   90.00
_cell.angle_beta   90.00
_cell.angle_gamma   90.00
#
_symmetry.space_group_name_H-M   'P 1'
#
loop_
_entity.id
_entity.type
_entity.pdbx_description
1 polymer ?
#
loop_
_entity_poly.entity_id
_entity_poly.type
_entity_poly.pdbx_seq_one_letter_code
_entity_poly.pdbx_strand_id
1 'polypeptide(L)'
;MKQNKINNITKKQKTILIILFTFRFINSKQIQQLLNHKDHRRINSWLKDLAEKEYIERDFQPVFGTLTKPAIYFLSVKGRDFIRKTYFVDDLYLARLREDRKRSKAFRIRCQIVVDCFLLLFPNQVTEYINVINTWLDQGFKLNKPKQIQFVTPAFYEDLDCTLTSLLKPDAYGYLKNTKGITHIFFLILDAYIPKMMLRTKIQHIFTTLEEESWENDEIRSLQFYIVCPNNVLIIYLKRMLPTLLESFSSNIEVGFNLATRNQLYKRRQNPTDKTGWINLPSTEY
;
A
#
# COMPACT_ATOMS: atom_id res chain seq x y z
N MET A 1 42.61 -18.25 1.29
CA MET A 1 42.01 -17.00 0.84
C MET A 1 40.73 -17.31 0.06
N LYS A 2 39.57 -17.14 0.67
CA LYS A 2 38.24 -17.24 -0.04
C LYS A 2 38.07 -15.96 -0.85
N GLN A 3 38.19 -16.07 -2.18
CA GLN A 3 37.89 -14.99 -3.10
C GLN A 3 36.52 -14.43 -2.77
N ASN A 4 36.44 -13.14 -2.46
CA ASN A 4 35.21 -12.36 -2.41
C ASN A 4 34.47 -12.53 -3.75
N LYS A 5 33.56 -13.50 -3.85
CA LYS A 5 32.56 -13.50 -4.90
C LYS A 5 31.79 -12.20 -4.74
N ILE A 6 32.14 -11.21 -5.56
CA ILE A 6 31.38 -9.98 -5.72
C ILE A 6 29.91 -10.42 -5.89
N ASN A 7 29.09 -10.12 -4.88
CA ASN A 7 27.69 -10.50 -4.83
C ASN A 7 26.94 -9.77 -5.94
N ASN A 8 27.02 -10.29 -7.16
CA ASN A 8 26.39 -9.68 -8.33
C ASN A 8 24.88 -9.87 -8.23
N ILE A 9 24.16 -8.79 -7.86
CA ILE A 9 22.70 -8.76 -7.80
C ILE A 9 22.20 -8.38 -9.19
N THR A 10 21.37 -9.23 -9.78
CA THR A 10 20.76 -8.99 -11.11
C THR A 10 19.78 -7.81 -11.08
N LYS A 11 19.50 -7.19 -12.24
CA LYS A 11 18.54 -6.10 -12.36
C LYS A 11 17.16 -6.47 -11.75
N LYS A 12 16.67 -7.69 -12.01
CA LYS A 12 15.39 -8.17 -11.45
C LYS A 12 15.43 -8.32 -9.92
N GLN A 13 16.54 -8.75 -9.38
CA GLN A 13 16.73 -8.83 -7.92
C GLN A 13 16.80 -7.44 -7.28
N LYS A 14 17.45 -6.46 -7.93
CA LYS A 14 17.42 -5.06 -7.51
C LYS A 14 15.99 -4.53 -7.48
N THR A 15 15.19 -4.78 -8.53
CA THR A 15 13.77 -4.40 -8.55
C THR A 15 12.99 -5.05 -7.40
N ILE A 16 13.26 -6.31 -7.04
CA ILE A 16 12.63 -6.95 -5.88
C ILE A 16 12.99 -6.22 -4.58
N LEU A 17 14.24 -5.82 -4.40
CA LEU A 17 14.64 -5.06 -3.22
C LEU A 17 13.94 -3.70 -3.14
N ILE A 18 13.76 -3.01 -4.27
CA ILE A 18 13.01 -1.75 -4.35
C ILE A 18 11.52 -1.99 -3.99
N ILE A 19 10.91 -3.04 -4.52
CA ILE A 19 9.53 -3.43 -4.18
C ILE A 19 9.40 -3.66 -2.67
N LEU A 20 10.34 -4.36 -2.06
CA LEU A 20 10.36 -4.61 -0.61
C LEU A 20 10.62 -3.32 0.19
N PHE A 21 11.40 -2.39 -0.31
CA PHE A 21 11.59 -1.07 0.29
C PHE A 21 10.27 -0.28 0.30
N THR A 22 9.53 -0.31 -0.81
CA THR A 22 8.28 0.43 -0.99
C THR A 22 7.13 -0.15 -0.16
N PHE A 23 6.90 -1.45 -0.24
CA PHE A 23 5.73 -2.11 0.35
C PHE A 23 6.02 -2.84 1.67
N ARG A 24 7.27 -2.93 2.07
CA ARG A 24 7.80 -3.54 3.31
C ARG A 24 7.61 -5.06 3.40
N PHE A 25 6.38 -5.56 3.44
CA PHE A 25 6.06 -6.98 3.66
C PHE A 25 5.21 -7.52 2.52
N ILE A 26 5.80 -8.41 1.72
CA ILE A 26 5.16 -8.94 0.51
C ILE A 26 5.38 -10.44 0.41
N ASN A 27 4.42 -11.17 -0.14
CA ASN A 27 4.59 -12.58 -0.47
C ASN A 27 5.05 -12.80 -1.93
N SER A 28 5.54 -14.02 -2.22
CA SER A 28 6.07 -14.35 -3.55
C SER A 28 5.07 -14.19 -4.69
N LYS A 29 3.77 -14.43 -4.44
CA LYS A 29 2.72 -14.26 -5.47
C LYS A 29 2.50 -12.78 -5.79
N GLN A 30 2.53 -11.91 -4.77
CA GLN A 30 2.44 -10.46 -4.97
C GLN A 30 3.64 -9.94 -5.74
N ILE A 31 4.87 -10.38 -5.39
CA ILE A 31 6.09 -10.02 -6.12
C ILE A 31 5.99 -10.46 -7.59
N GLN A 32 5.50 -11.67 -7.85
CA GLN A 32 5.29 -12.17 -9.20
C GLN A 32 4.38 -11.25 -10.02
N GLN A 33 3.26 -10.81 -9.43
CA GLN A 33 2.30 -9.92 -10.11
C GLN A 33 2.86 -8.52 -10.32
N LEU A 34 3.55 -7.94 -9.32
CA LEU A 34 4.22 -6.64 -9.44
C LEU A 34 5.30 -6.63 -10.53
N LEU A 35 6.01 -7.74 -10.71
CA LEU A 35 6.99 -7.90 -11.78
C LEU A 35 6.38 -8.29 -13.12
N ASN A 36 5.07 -8.54 -13.17
CA ASN A 36 4.36 -9.10 -14.33
C ASN A 36 5.09 -10.33 -14.91
N HIS A 37 5.53 -11.25 -14.04
CA HIS A 37 6.38 -12.38 -14.42
C HIS A 37 5.56 -13.67 -14.50
N LYS A 38 5.66 -14.38 -15.63
CA LYS A 38 4.87 -15.61 -15.88
C LYS A 38 5.30 -16.79 -15.00
N ASP A 39 6.60 -16.94 -14.75
CA ASP A 39 7.17 -18.09 -14.06
C ASP A 39 7.39 -17.83 -12.57
N HIS A 40 6.56 -18.45 -11.72
CA HIS A 40 6.66 -18.39 -10.27
C HIS A 40 7.92 -19.12 -9.72
N ARG A 41 8.41 -20.15 -10.40
CA ARG A 41 9.62 -20.86 -9.98
C ARG A 41 10.83 -19.94 -10.06
N ARG A 42 10.88 -19.10 -11.10
CA ARG A 42 11.94 -18.10 -11.27
C ARG A 42 11.92 -17.04 -10.16
N ILE A 43 10.73 -16.58 -9.77
CA ILE A 43 10.56 -15.67 -8.62
C ILE A 43 11.10 -16.31 -7.34
N ASN A 44 10.71 -17.55 -7.06
CA ASN A 44 11.18 -18.25 -5.88
C ASN A 44 12.70 -18.47 -5.90
N SER A 45 13.30 -18.74 -7.06
CA SER A 45 14.76 -18.84 -7.21
C SER A 45 15.46 -17.52 -6.88
N TRP A 46 14.97 -16.38 -7.36
CA TRP A 46 15.53 -15.06 -7.03
C TRP A 46 15.39 -14.71 -5.56
N LEU A 47 14.23 -15.04 -4.95
CA LEU A 47 14.00 -14.83 -3.53
C LEU A 47 14.90 -15.71 -2.67
N LYS A 48 15.11 -16.96 -3.07
CA LYS A 48 16.04 -17.88 -2.39
C LYS A 48 17.46 -17.33 -2.43
N ASP A 49 17.97 -16.95 -3.61
CA ASP A 49 19.31 -16.38 -3.78
C ASP A 49 19.50 -15.08 -2.98
N LEU A 50 18.49 -14.19 -2.97
CA LEU A 50 18.54 -12.98 -2.15
C LEU A 50 18.55 -13.27 -0.65
N ALA A 51 17.82 -14.29 -0.19
CA ALA A 51 17.82 -14.71 1.20
C ALA A 51 19.15 -15.38 1.60
N GLU A 52 19.71 -16.23 0.76
CA GLU A 52 21.04 -16.86 0.96
C GLU A 52 22.18 -15.82 0.99
N LYS A 53 22.02 -14.73 0.22
CA LYS A 53 22.93 -13.57 0.25
C LYS A 53 22.62 -12.58 1.38
N GLU A 54 21.62 -12.87 2.21
CA GLU A 54 21.19 -12.09 3.37
C GLU A 54 20.68 -10.68 3.03
N TYR A 55 20.19 -10.41 1.82
CA TYR A 55 19.57 -9.12 1.47
C TYR A 55 18.11 -9.02 1.92
N ILE A 56 17.44 -10.16 2.05
CA ILE A 56 16.06 -10.25 2.52
C ILE A 56 15.91 -11.27 3.62
N GLU A 57 14.90 -11.08 4.46
CA GLU A 57 14.46 -12.05 5.44
C GLU A 57 13.14 -12.67 5.00
N ARG A 58 12.94 -13.90 5.47
CA ARG A 58 11.74 -14.68 5.17
C ARG A 58 11.03 -15.04 6.46
N ASP A 59 9.76 -14.62 6.58
CA ASP A 59 8.86 -15.09 7.61
C ASP A 59 8.00 -16.21 7.04
N PHE A 60 8.28 -17.43 7.49
CA PHE A 60 7.57 -18.64 7.08
C PHE A 60 7.21 -19.46 8.32
N GLN A 61 5.92 -19.56 8.58
CA GLN A 61 5.39 -20.44 9.62
C GLN A 61 4.71 -21.62 8.93
N PRO A 62 5.31 -22.82 8.96
CA PRO A 62 4.63 -24.03 8.48
C PRO A 62 3.43 -24.29 9.39
N VAL A 63 2.24 -24.33 8.81
CA VAL A 63 1.02 -24.73 9.53
C VAL A 63 0.71 -26.16 9.09
N PHE A 64 0.82 -27.09 10.01
CA PHE A 64 0.53 -28.50 9.75
C PHE A 64 -0.93 -28.66 9.29
N GLY A 65 -1.15 -29.41 8.23
CA GLY A 65 -2.50 -29.79 7.76
C GLY A 65 -3.28 -28.73 6.99
N THR A 66 -2.73 -27.54 6.74
CA THR A 66 -3.37 -26.50 5.91
C THR A 66 -2.55 -26.20 4.66
N LEU A 67 -3.23 -25.75 3.59
CA LEU A 67 -2.58 -25.19 2.41
C LEU A 67 -1.52 -24.19 2.85
N THR A 68 -0.26 -24.44 2.51
CA THR A 68 0.89 -23.64 2.93
C THR A 68 0.70 -22.18 2.49
N LYS A 69 0.53 -21.29 3.47
CA LYS A 69 0.50 -19.86 3.19
C LYS A 69 1.85 -19.44 2.59
N PRO A 70 1.87 -18.63 1.53
CA PRO A 70 3.12 -18.20 0.95
C PRO A 70 3.93 -17.41 2.00
N ALA A 71 5.25 -17.65 2.01
CA ALA A 71 6.16 -16.90 2.89
C ALA A 71 6.09 -15.41 2.63
N ILE A 72 6.28 -14.63 3.70
CA ILE A 72 6.36 -13.17 3.65
C ILE A 72 7.84 -12.79 3.62
N TYR A 73 8.20 -11.87 2.75
CA TYR A 73 9.56 -11.37 2.59
C TYR A 73 9.63 -9.90 2.96
N PHE A 74 10.76 -9.48 3.53
CA PHE A 74 11.07 -8.09 3.88
C PHE A 74 12.58 -7.85 3.86
N LEU A 75 13.02 -6.59 3.85
CA LEU A 75 14.43 -6.24 3.79
C LEU A 75 15.15 -6.58 5.09
N SER A 76 16.30 -7.24 4.97
CA SER A 76 17.24 -7.40 6.07
C SER A 76 18.03 -6.10 6.35
N VAL A 77 18.91 -6.11 7.34
CA VAL A 77 19.88 -5.03 7.57
C VAL A 77 20.75 -4.80 6.34
N LYS A 78 21.31 -5.87 5.78
CA LYS A 78 22.16 -5.81 4.57
C LYS A 78 21.39 -5.30 3.34
N GLY A 79 20.11 -5.68 3.21
CA GLY A 79 19.26 -5.18 2.13
C GLY A 79 19.00 -3.68 2.25
N ARG A 80 18.76 -3.17 3.44
CA ARG A 80 18.62 -1.72 3.70
C ARG A 80 19.90 -0.96 3.41
N ASP A 81 21.05 -1.49 3.84
CA ASP A 81 22.35 -0.89 3.56
C ASP A 81 22.66 -0.88 2.05
N PHE A 82 22.25 -1.92 1.34
CA PHE A 82 22.35 -1.95 -0.12
C PHE A 82 21.52 -0.84 -0.76
N ILE A 83 20.26 -0.69 -0.37
CA ILE A 83 19.37 0.38 -0.86
C ILE A 83 19.98 1.75 -0.56
N ARG A 84 20.44 1.99 0.68
CA ARG A 84 21.08 3.24 1.08
C ARG A 84 22.26 3.59 0.19
N LYS A 85 23.19 2.65 0.00
CA LYS A 85 24.44 2.87 -0.74
C LYS A 85 24.24 2.97 -2.25
N THR A 86 23.29 2.20 -2.79
CA THR A 86 23.08 2.13 -4.24
C THR A 86 22.25 3.29 -4.75
N TYR A 87 21.24 3.71 -3.97
CA TYR A 87 20.23 4.70 -4.40
C TYR A 87 20.33 6.00 -3.61
N PHE A 88 21.30 6.15 -2.72
CA PHE A 88 21.51 7.35 -1.88
C PHE A 88 20.25 7.75 -1.09
N VAL A 89 19.51 6.75 -0.63
CA VAL A 89 18.30 6.96 0.18
C VAL A 89 18.66 7.49 1.55
N ASP A 90 17.99 8.56 1.98
CA ASP A 90 18.20 9.17 3.29
C ASP A 90 17.87 8.19 4.42
N ASP A 91 18.62 8.30 5.53
CA ASP A 91 18.42 7.48 6.72
C ASP A 91 17.02 7.65 7.34
N LEU A 92 16.36 8.79 7.13
CA LEU A 92 14.99 9.05 7.58
C LEU A 92 14.00 8.02 6.99
N TYR A 93 14.08 7.76 5.67
CA TYR A 93 13.22 6.77 5.00
C TYR A 93 13.53 5.34 5.46
N LEU A 94 14.79 5.05 5.74
CA LEU A 94 15.24 3.73 6.19
C LEU A 94 14.93 3.49 7.68
N ALA A 95 14.81 4.55 8.48
CA ALA A 95 14.50 4.46 9.92
C ALA A 95 13.22 3.65 10.17
N ARG A 96 12.21 3.82 9.32
CA ARG A 96 10.92 3.10 9.41
C ARG A 96 11.05 1.59 9.23
N LEU A 97 12.09 1.14 8.53
CA LEU A 97 12.35 -0.27 8.26
C LEU A 97 13.21 -0.95 9.34
N ARG A 98 13.81 -0.17 10.26
CA ARG A 98 14.72 -0.71 11.29
C ARG A 98 14.04 -1.74 12.19
N GLU A 99 12.76 -1.51 12.50
CA GLU A 99 11.96 -2.35 13.39
C GLU A 99 11.13 -3.43 12.67
N ASP A 100 11.34 -3.65 11.35
CA ASP A 100 10.51 -4.57 10.57
C ASP A 100 10.56 -6.00 11.10
N ARG A 101 11.71 -6.45 11.60
CA ARG A 101 11.85 -7.78 12.21
C ARG A 101 10.93 -7.98 13.42
N LYS A 102 10.67 -6.90 14.20
CA LYS A 102 9.85 -6.93 15.41
C LYS A 102 8.37 -6.62 15.16
N ARG A 103 8.00 -6.23 13.93
CA ARG A 103 6.61 -5.86 13.60
C ARG A 103 5.65 -7.02 13.82
N SER A 104 4.47 -6.68 14.35
CA SER A 104 3.41 -7.65 14.62
C SER A 104 2.91 -8.32 13.34
N LYS A 105 2.34 -9.52 13.48
CA LYS A 105 1.70 -10.23 12.38
C LYS A 105 0.58 -9.39 11.72
N ALA A 106 -0.19 -8.64 12.52
CA ALA A 106 -1.23 -7.75 12.04
C ALA A 106 -0.66 -6.68 11.10
N PHE A 107 0.45 -6.04 11.48
CA PHE A 107 1.12 -5.05 10.64
C PHE A 107 1.61 -5.64 9.32
N ARG A 108 2.25 -6.83 9.34
CA ARG A 108 2.72 -7.52 8.13
C ARG A 108 1.56 -7.86 7.17
N ILE A 109 0.43 -8.29 7.74
CA ILE A 109 -0.79 -8.55 6.97
C ILE A 109 -1.35 -7.26 6.35
N ARG A 110 -1.34 -6.14 7.10
CA ARG A 110 -1.78 -4.84 6.62
C ARG A 110 -0.98 -4.39 5.40
N CYS A 111 0.35 -4.52 5.42
CA CYS A 111 1.20 -4.23 4.26
C CYS A 111 0.82 -5.08 3.03
N GLN A 112 0.53 -6.37 3.21
CA GLN A 112 0.10 -7.21 2.10
C GLN A 112 -1.25 -6.79 1.52
N ILE A 113 -2.19 -6.34 2.37
CA ILE A 113 -3.49 -5.83 1.92
C ILE A 113 -3.30 -4.56 1.08
N VAL A 114 -2.38 -3.68 1.46
CA VAL A 114 -2.00 -2.50 0.65
C VAL A 114 -1.56 -2.92 -0.75
N VAL A 115 -0.71 -3.93 -0.86
CA VAL A 115 -0.30 -4.47 -2.18
C VAL A 115 -1.49 -5.04 -2.95
N ASP A 116 -2.39 -5.77 -2.29
CA ASP A 116 -3.57 -6.32 -2.94
C ASP A 116 -4.49 -5.21 -3.46
N CYS A 117 -4.69 -4.12 -2.70
CA CYS A 117 -5.43 -2.95 -3.15
C CYS A 117 -4.77 -2.29 -4.37
N PHE A 118 -3.45 -2.11 -4.35
CA PHE A 118 -2.71 -1.56 -5.48
C PHE A 118 -2.90 -2.40 -6.75
N LEU A 119 -2.70 -3.70 -6.65
CA LEU A 119 -2.85 -4.63 -7.79
C LEU A 119 -4.28 -4.68 -8.36
N LEU A 120 -5.30 -4.45 -7.53
CA LEU A 120 -6.69 -4.47 -7.94
C LEU A 120 -7.16 -3.15 -8.58
N LEU A 121 -6.72 -2.02 -8.06
CA LEU A 121 -7.20 -0.72 -8.50
C LEU A 121 -6.33 -0.10 -9.58
N PHE A 122 -5.06 -0.51 -9.66
CA PHE A 122 -4.09 0.04 -10.62
C PHE A 122 -3.41 -1.04 -11.49
N PRO A 123 -4.13 -2.05 -12.03
CA PRO A 123 -3.51 -3.20 -12.71
C PRO A 123 -2.70 -2.78 -13.94
N ASN A 124 -3.16 -1.79 -14.69
CA ASN A 124 -2.49 -1.31 -15.90
C ASN A 124 -1.25 -0.44 -15.60
N GLN A 125 -1.12 0.03 -14.37
CA GLN A 125 -0.06 0.96 -13.96
C GLN A 125 1.09 0.27 -13.21
N VAL A 126 1.00 -1.03 -12.96
CA VAL A 126 1.99 -1.76 -12.15
C VAL A 126 3.40 -1.63 -12.73
N THR A 127 3.56 -1.82 -14.04
CA THR A 127 4.88 -1.74 -14.69
C THR A 127 5.41 -0.31 -14.69
N GLU A 128 4.55 0.65 -15.02
CA GLU A 128 4.90 2.07 -15.03
C GLU A 128 5.30 2.54 -13.62
N TYR A 129 4.52 2.18 -12.61
CA TYR A 129 4.80 2.50 -11.22
C TYR A 129 6.18 1.98 -10.76
N ILE A 130 6.51 0.72 -11.06
CA ILE A 130 7.81 0.15 -10.72
C ILE A 130 8.94 0.85 -11.49
N ASN A 131 8.73 1.23 -12.74
CA ASN A 131 9.70 1.99 -13.53
C ASN A 131 9.92 3.40 -12.96
N VAL A 132 8.85 4.09 -12.59
CA VAL A 132 8.93 5.42 -11.96
C VAL A 132 9.71 5.36 -10.64
N ILE A 133 9.40 4.38 -9.78
CA ILE A 133 10.14 4.18 -8.52
C ILE A 133 11.62 3.88 -8.80
N ASN A 134 11.94 3.01 -9.77
CA ASN A 134 13.33 2.72 -10.15
C ASN A 134 14.06 3.97 -10.64
N THR A 135 13.43 4.74 -11.53
CA THR A 135 14.00 5.98 -12.05
C THR A 135 14.25 6.99 -10.94
N TRP A 136 13.29 7.13 -10.04
CA TRP A 136 13.40 8.04 -8.90
C TRP A 136 14.55 7.65 -7.97
N LEU A 137 14.70 6.37 -7.65
CA LEU A 137 15.80 5.86 -6.84
C LEU A 137 17.15 5.99 -7.56
N ASP A 138 17.22 5.78 -8.89
CA ASP A 138 18.45 5.91 -9.68
C ASP A 138 18.94 7.37 -9.78
N GLN A 139 18.03 8.34 -9.77
CA GLN A 139 18.37 9.77 -9.78
C GLN A 139 18.80 10.31 -8.41
N GLY A 140 18.84 9.45 -7.39
CA GLY A 140 18.94 9.84 -6.00
C GLY A 140 17.65 10.51 -5.51
N PHE A 141 17.41 10.47 -4.21
CA PHE A 141 16.26 11.11 -3.56
C PHE A 141 16.34 12.66 -3.59
N LYS A 142 16.80 13.23 -4.68
CA LYS A 142 16.62 14.65 -4.95
C LYS A 142 15.17 14.86 -5.37
N LEU A 143 14.41 15.29 -4.43
CA LEU A 143 12.98 15.59 -4.43
C LEU A 143 12.52 16.61 -5.49
N ASN A 144 12.73 16.31 -6.75
CA ASN A 144 11.82 16.82 -7.76
C ASN A 144 10.61 15.88 -7.72
N LYS A 145 9.58 16.29 -6.93
CA LYS A 145 8.33 15.55 -6.71
C LYS A 145 7.96 14.79 -7.97
N PRO A 146 7.87 13.45 -7.94
CA PRO A 146 7.42 12.74 -9.11
C PRO A 146 5.94 13.09 -9.32
N LYS A 147 5.66 14.03 -10.20
CA LYS A 147 4.29 14.45 -10.60
C LYS A 147 3.43 13.31 -11.15
N GLN A 148 3.98 12.09 -11.23
CA GLN A 148 3.41 10.94 -11.91
C GLN A 148 3.15 9.72 -11.01
N ILE A 149 3.50 9.74 -9.71
CA ILE A 149 3.19 8.60 -8.85
C ILE A 149 1.73 8.70 -8.43
N GLN A 150 0.92 7.81 -8.97
CA GLN A 150 -0.52 7.73 -8.68
C GLN A 150 -0.85 6.90 -7.43
N PHE A 151 0.14 6.24 -6.84
CA PHE A 151 -0.04 5.44 -5.63
C PHE A 151 1.19 5.55 -4.73
N VAL A 152 0.98 5.89 -3.46
CA VAL A 152 2.05 6.15 -2.50
C VAL A 152 1.79 5.38 -1.21
N THR A 153 2.83 4.75 -0.69
CA THR A 153 2.81 4.11 0.64
C THR A 153 3.34 5.07 1.70
N PRO A 154 3.13 4.79 3.00
CA PRO A 154 3.66 5.62 4.07
C PRO A 154 5.17 5.85 4.04
N ALA A 155 5.91 5.04 3.27
CA ALA A 155 7.35 5.24 3.07
C ALA A 155 7.68 6.59 2.40
N PHE A 156 6.74 7.19 1.68
CA PHE A 156 6.94 8.38 0.85
C PHE A 156 5.98 9.53 1.18
N TYR A 157 5.25 9.49 2.30
CA TYR A 157 4.28 10.56 2.62
C TYR A 157 4.92 11.90 2.89
N GLU A 158 6.13 11.93 3.42
CA GLU A 158 6.86 13.18 3.68
C GLU A 158 7.22 13.94 2.40
N ASP A 159 7.20 13.24 1.26
CA ASP A 159 7.49 13.81 -0.06
C ASP A 159 6.23 14.33 -0.76
N LEU A 160 5.05 14.07 -0.18
CA LEU A 160 3.78 14.51 -0.72
C LEU A 160 3.42 15.88 -0.16
N ASP A 161 3.12 16.80 -1.04
CA ASP A 161 2.47 18.08 -0.73
C ASP A 161 0.97 17.85 -0.56
N CYS A 162 0.62 16.99 0.39
CA CYS A 162 -0.76 16.64 0.66
C CYS A 162 -0.96 16.61 2.17
N THR A 163 -1.48 17.70 2.72
CA THR A 163 -1.80 17.87 4.15
C THR A 163 -2.65 16.73 4.67
N LEU A 164 -3.59 16.24 3.86
CA LEU A 164 -4.46 15.11 4.23
C LEU A 164 -3.71 13.83 4.56
N THR A 165 -2.60 13.53 3.89
CA THR A 165 -1.86 12.29 4.21
C THR A 165 -1.20 12.35 5.58
N SER A 166 -0.77 13.53 6.01
CA SER A 166 -0.20 13.74 7.35
C SER A 166 -1.27 13.74 8.44
N LEU A 167 -2.45 14.28 8.17
CA LEU A 167 -3.58 14.34 9.11
C LEU A 167 -4.27 12.96 9.25
N LEU A 168 -4.66 12.36 8.12
CA LEU A 168 -5.44 11.11 8.10
C LEU A 168 -4.59 9.86 8.35
N LYS A 169 -3.28 9.93 8.11
CA LYS A 169 -2.33 8.81 8.21
C LYS A 169 -2.89 7.52 7.62
N PRO A 170 -3.27 7.52 6.33
CA PRO A 170 -3.83 6.34 5.68
C PRO A 170 -2.78 5.23 5.56
N ASP A 171 -3.20 4.00 5.30
CA ASP A 171 -2.29 2.88 5.04
C ASP A 171 -1.65 2.95 3.64
N ALA A 172 -2.33 3.60 2.70
CA ALA A 172 -1.79 4.03 1.41
C ALA A 172 -2.63 5.18 0.86
N TYR A 173 -2.05 5.92 -0.07
CA TYR A 173 -2.68 7.03 -0.75
C TYR A 173 -2.47 6.89 -2.25
N GLY A 174 -3.44 7.32 -3.04
CA GLY A 174 -3.33 7.41 -4.48
C GLY A 174 -4.13 8.58 -5.01
N TYR A 175 -3.98 8.86 -6.28
CA TYR A 175 -4.84 9.80 -6.97
C TYR A 175 -5.09 9.35 -8.40
N LEU A 176 -6.25 9.72 -8.94
CA LEU A 176 -6.61 9.55 -10.33
C LEU A 176 -6.88 10.92 -10.94
N LYS A 177 -6.16 11.24 -12.00
CA LYS A 177 -6.41 12.47 -12.78
C LYS A 177 -7.30 12.11 -13.97
N ASN A 178 -8.43 12.79 -14.07
CA ASN A 178 -9.34 12.68 -15.21
C ASN A 178 -9.66 14.08 -15.77
N THR A 179 -10.47 14.14 -16.81
CA THR A 179 -10.88 15.41 -17.45
C THR A 179 -11.69 16.34 -16.54
N LYS A 180 -12.27 15.79 -15.45
CA LYS A 180 -13.09 16.55 -14.49
C LYS A 180 -12.29 17.08 -13.30
N GLY A 181 -11.03 16.67 -13.13
CA GLY A 181 -10.17 17.04 -12.01
C GLY A 181 -9.45 15.86 -11.38
N ILE A 182 -8.97 16.04 -10.15
CA ILE A 182 -8.22 15.03 -9.40
C ILE A 182 -9.13 14.38 -8.36
N THR A 183 -9.18 13.05 -8.37
CA THR A 183 -9.79 12.23 -7.32
C THR A 183 -8.69 11.70 -6.42
N HIS A 184 -8.71 12.05 -5.15
CA HIS A 184 -7.79 11.53 -4.13
C HIS A 184 -8.35 10.24 -3.54
N ILE A 185 -7.50 9.23 -3.37
CA ILE A 185 -7.88 7.90 -2.90
C ILE A 185 -7.10 7.58 -1.64
N PHE A 186 -7.82 7.32 -0.54
CA PHE A 186 -7.24 6.97 0.75
C PHE A 186 -7.59 5.52 1.10
N PHE A 187 -6.57 4.74 1.47
CA PHE A 187 -6.74 3.36 1.89
C PHE A 187 -6.66 3.27 3.41
N LEU A 188 -7.70 2.74 4.03
CA LEU A 188 -7.77 2.50 5.46
C LEU A 188 -8.00 1.01 5.72
N ILE A 189 -7.03 0.37 6.36
CA ILE A 189 -7.11 -1.05 6.68
C ILE A 189 -7.38 -1.20 8.17
N LEU A 190 -8.58 -1.66 8.48
CA LEU A 190 -9.03 -1.78 9.86
C LEU A 190 -8.48 -3.01 10.55
N ASP A 191 -8.08 -2.86 11.80
CA ASP A 191 -7.65 -3.97 12.65
C ASP A 191 -8.82 -4.86 13.06
N ALA A 192 -8.54 -6.15 13.29
CA ALA A 192 -9.56 -7.15 13.61
C ALA A 192 -10.37 -6.84 14.89
N TYR A 193 -9.76 -6.12 15.82
CA TYR A 193 -10.30 -5.84 17.15
C TYR A 193 -10.55 -4.34 17.40
N ILE A 194 -10.71 -3.54 16.34
CA ILE A 194 -11.02 -2.12 16.51
C ILE A 194 -12.40 -1.95 17.16
N PRO A 195 -12.51 -1.26 18.32
CA PRO A 195 -13.80 -0.97 18.94
C PRO A 195 -14.62 -0.04 18.03
N LYS A 196 -15.94 -0.28 17.94
CA LYS A 196 -16.83 0.53 17.10
C LYS A 196 -16.79 2.01 17.45
N MET A 197 -16.66 2.36 18.74
CA MET A 197 -16.55 3.74 19.19
C MET A 197 -15.26 4.39 18.65
N MET A 198 -14.12 3.73 18.74
CA MET A 198 -12.87 4.25 18.18
C MET A 198 -12.94 4.42 16.67
N LEU A 199 -13.59 3.47 15.97
CA LEU A 199 -13.80 3.58 14.53
C LEU A 199 -14.67 4.79 14.20
N ARG A 200 -15.77 4.99 14.93
CA ARG A 200 -16.64 6.16 14.76
C ARG A 200 -15.88 7.46 15.00
N THR A 201 -15.14 7.59 16.09
CA THR A 201 -14.32 8.77 16.39
C THR A 201 -13.29 9.03 15.29
N LYS A 202 -12.62 7.97 14.80
CA LYS A 202 -11.66 8.11 13.68
C LYS A 202 -12.34 8.64 12.42
N ILE A 203 -13.50 8.12 12.06
CA ILE A 203 -14.25 8.58 10.88
C ILE A 203 -14.77 10.00 11.07
N GLN A 204 -15.34 10.32 12.25
CA GLN A 204 -15.76 11.68 12.55
C GLN A 204 -14.62 12.68 12.46
N HIS A 205 -13.45 12.34 12.99
CA HIS A 205 -12.26 13.19 12.86
C HIS A 205 -11.86 13.44 11.39
N ILE A 206 -12.02 12.43 10.51
CA ILE A 206 -11.82 12.64 9.07
C ILE A 206 -12.76 13.73 8.54
N PHE A 207 -14.06 13.64 8.86
CA PHE A 207 -15.04 14.64 8.41
C PHE A 207 -14.75 16.03 8.97
N THR A 208 -14.48 16.15 10.28
CA THR A 208 -14.12 17.43 10.89
C THR A 208 -12.88 18.04 10.23
N THR A 209 -11.84 17.25 9.99
CA THR A 209 -10.64 17.71 9.29
C THR A 209 -10.94 18.20 7.87
N LEU A 210 -11.85 17.50 7.17
CA LEU A 210 -12.25 17.89 5.81
C LEU A 210 -13.09 19.17 5.78
N GLU A 211 -13.82 19.48 6.85
CA GLU A 211 -14.59 20.73 6.98
C GLU A 211 -13.72 21.93 7.38
N GLU A 212 -12.69 21.68 8.21
CA GLU A 212 -11.80 22.74 8.72
C GLU A 212 -10.77 23.20 7.69
N GLU A 213 -10.37 22.33 6.75
CA GLU A 213 -9.39 22.67 5.71
C GLU A 213 -10.06 23.46 4.59
N SER A 214 -9.52 24.64 4.28
CA SER A 214 -9.95 25.40 3.10
C SER A 214 -9.39 24.76 1.84
N TRP A 215 -10.25 24.09 1.08
CA TRP A 215 -9.93 23.42 -0.19
C TRP A 215 -9.91 24.44 -1.34
N GLU A 216 -9.12 25.49 -1.23
CA GLU A 216 -9.04 26.55 -2.24
C GLU A 216 -8.36 26.13 -3.55
N ASN A 217 -7.80 24.91 -3.59
CA ASN A 217 -7.22 24.38 -4.82
C ASN A 217 -8.33 23.77 -5.71
N ASP A 218 -8.70 24.52 -6.75
CA ASP A 218 -9.70 24.15 -7.78
C ASP A 218 -9.50 22.78 -8.47
N GLU A 219 -8.38 22.09 -8.19
CA GLU A 219 -8.07 20.80 -8.78
C GLU A 219 -8.67 19.60 -8.01
N ILE A 220 -9.02 19.76 -6.72
CA ILE A 220 -9.56 18.67 -5.90
C ILE A 220 -11.07 18.61 -6.07
N ARG A 221 -11.59 17.57 -6.70
CA ARG A 221 -13.03 17.39 -6.93
C ARG A 221 -13.66 16.31 -6.06
N SER A 222 -12.94 15.24 -5.79
CA SER A 222 -13.50 14.17 -4.99
C SER A 222 -12.46 13.44 -4.15
N LEU A 223 -12.92 12.93 -3.02
CA LEU A 223 -12.17 12.13 -2.08
C LEU A 223 -12.82 10.75 -1.99
N GLN A 224 -12.06 9.70 -2.23
CA GLN A 224 -12.55 8.32 -2.18
C GLN A 224 -11.82 7.55 -1.08
N PHE A 225 -12.58 7.03 -0.13
CA PHE A 225 -12.05 6.22 0.95
C PHE A 225 -12.30 4.74 0.66
N TYR A 226 -11.23 3.97 0.55
CA TYR A 226 -11.27 2.52 0.41
C TYR A 226 -10.98 1.89 1.76
N ILE A 227 -12.01 1.37 2.44
CA ILE A 227 -11.92 0.83 3.78
C ILE A 227 -11.94 -0.70 3.72
N VAL A 228 -10.84 -1.34 4.10
CA VAL A 228 -10.75 -2.79 4.19
C VAL A 228 -11.10 -3.25 5.60
N CYS A 229 -12.24 -3.91 5.72
CA CYS A 229 -12.76 -4.40 6.98
C CYS A 229 -12.28 -5.84 7.27
N PRO A 230 -12.01 -6.20 8.52
CA PRO A 230 -11.64 -7.56 8.90
C PRO A 230 -12.79 -8.56 8.73
N ASN A 231 -14.04 -8.10 8.80
CA ASN A 231 -15.24 -8.92 8.72
C ASN A 231 -16.47 -8.13 8.24
N ASN A 232 -17.55 -8.85 7.93
CA ASN A 232 -18.81 -8.26 7.47
C ASN A 232 -19.55 -7.46 8.56
N VAL A 233 -19.32 -7.74 9.84
CA VAL A 233 -19.97 -7.02 10.96
C VAL A 233 -19.56 -5.54 10.93
N LEU A 234 -18.29 -5.24 10.68
CA LEU A 234 -17.83 -3.86 10.54
C LEU A 234 -18.33 -3.21 9.25
N ILE A 235 -18.48 -3.95 8.15
CA ILE A 235 -19.11 -3.42 6.92
C ILE A 235 -20.56 -3.00 7.21
N ILE A 236 -21.34 -3.85 7.87
CA ILE A 236 -22.75 -3.53 8.22
C ILE A 236 -22.81 -2.31 9.13
N TYR A 237 -21.91 -2.21 10.10
CA TYR A 237 -21.82 -1.06 10.98
C TYR A 237 -21.51 0.24 10.21
N LEU A 238 -20.50 0.23 9.35
CA LEU A 238 -20.11 1.37 8.53
C LEU A 238 -21.25 1.78 7.57
N LYS A 239 -21.91 0.84 6.93
CA LYS A 239 -23.06 1.11 6.05
C LYS A 239 -24.22 1.87 6.74
N ARG A 240 -24.39 1.67 8.05
CA ARG A 240 -25.40 2.38 8.83
C ARG A 240 -24.92 3.73 9.33
N MET A 241 -23.64 3.84 9.64
CA MET A 241 -23.06 5.03 10.26
C MET A 241 -22.68 6.10 9.22
N LEU A 242 -22.07 5.70 8.11
CA LEU A 242 -21.51 6.63 7.12
C LEU A 242 -22.57 7.54 6.48
N PRO A 243 -23.76 7.07 6.07
CA PRO A 243 -24.79 7.95 5.52
C PRO A 243 -25.18 9.07 6.48
N THR A 244 -25.38 8.76 7.77
CA THR A 244 -25.71 9.78 8.78
C THR A 244 -24.61 10.83 8.95
N LEU A 245 -23.33 10.44 8.82
CA LEU A 245 -22.24 11.40 8.87
C LEU A 245 -22.13 12.21 7.58
N LEU A 246 -22.40 11.62 6.42
CA LEU A 246 -22.44 12.32 5.14
C LEU A 246 -23.57 13.35 5.09
N GLU A 247 -24.75 13.05 5.63
CA GLU A 247 -25.88 13.99 5.72
C GLU A 247 -25.55 15.24 6.56
N SER A 248 -24.66 15.13 7.55
CA SER A 248 -24.19 16.24 8.38
C SER A 248 -22.96 16.97 7.81
N PHE A 249 -22.37 16.46 6.73
CA PHE A 249 -21.16 17.01 6.15
C PHE A 249 -21.48 18.15 5.18
N SER A 250 -20.94 19.32 5.45
CA SER A 250 -21.18 20.56 4.68
C SER A 250 -19.91 20.99 3.93
N SER A 251 -19.57 20.30 2.87
CA SER A 251 -18.42 20.69 2.02
C SER A 251 -18.79 20.54 0.56
N ASN A 252 -18.17 21.39 -0.30
CA ASN A 252 -18.30 21.35 -1.75
C ASN A 252 -17.54 20.17 -2.40
N ILE A 253 -16.89 19.31 -1.59
CA ILE A 253 -16.12 18.18 -2.08
C ILE A 253 -16.95 16.91 -2.04
N GLU A 254 -17.00 16.20 -3.15
CA GLU A 254 -17.62 14.88 -3.22
C GLU A 254 -16.80 13.87 -2.39
N VAL A 255 -17.43 13.24 -1.39
CA VAL A 255 -16.80 12.21 -0.56
C VAL A 255 -17.49 10.86 -0.78
N GLY A 256 -16.73 9.85 -1.21
CA GLY A 256 -17.23 8.51 -1.43
C GLY A 256 -16.55 7.47 -0.55
N PHE A 257 -17.27 6.42 -0.21
CA PHE A 257 -16.77 5.30 0.59
C PHE A 257 -16.94 3.97 -0.14
N ASN A 258 -15.86 3.22 -0.21
CA ASN A 258 -15.79 1.89 -0.81
C ASN A 258 -15.39 0.88 0.28
N LEU A 259 -16.26 -0.06 0.59
CA LEU A 259 -16.07 -1.03 1.67
C LEU A 259 -15.82 -2.43 1.11
N ALA A 260 -14.84 -3.13 1.62
CA ALA A 260 -14.60 -4.54 1.32
C ALA A 260 -14.04 -5.29 2.51
N THR A 261 -14.26 -6.60 2.56
CA THR A 261 -13.49 -7.48 3.43
C THR A 261 -12.21 -7.95 2.72
N ARG A 262 -11.20 -8.33 3.49
CA ARG A 262 -10.01 -8.97 2.95
C ARG A 262 -10.32 -10.19 2.07
N ASN A 263 -11.30 -10.99 2.47
CA ASN A 263 -11.71 -12.17 1.70
C ASN A 263 -12.33 -11.79 0.34
N GLN A 264 -13.10 -10.71 0.27
CA GLN A 264 -13.64 -10.20 -0.99
C GLN A 264 -12.52 -9.70 -1.91
N LEU A 265 -11.54 -8.95 -1.38
CA LEU A 265 -10.37 -8.54 -2.15
C LEU A 265 -9.59 -9.74 -2.69
N TYR A 266 -9.38 -10.75 -1.87
CA TYR A 266 -8.69 -11.97 -2.27
C TYR A 266 -9.41 -12.72 -3.38
N LYS A 267 -10.74 -12.89 -3.28
CA LYS A 267 -11.58 -13.54 -4.32
C LYS A 267 -11.52 -12.76 -5.62
N ARG A 268 -11.71 -11.45 -5.58
CA ARG A 268 -11.65 -10.59 -6.77
C ARG A 268 -10.29 -10.64 -7.45
N ARG A 269 -9.21 -10.73 -6.68
CA ARG A 269 -7.86 -10.89 -7.24
C ARG A 269 -7.68 -12.22 -7.98
N GLN A 270 -8.34 -13.28 -7.53
CA GLN A 270 -8.32 -14.58 -8.23
C GLN A 270 -9.23 -14.60 -9.44
N ASN A 271 -10.33 -13.86 -9.40
CA ASN A 271 -11.30 -13.74 -10.49
C ASN A 271 -11.60 -12.25 -10.75
N PRO A 272 -10.85 -11.58 -11.66
CA PRO A 272 -11.02 -10.14 -11.94
C PRO A 272 -12.41 -9.76 -12.49
N THR A 273 -13.16 -10.73 -13.04
CA THR A 273 -14.54 -10.52 -13.53
C THR A 273 -15.57 -10.47 -12.40
N ASP A 274 -15.18 -10.88 -11.19
CA ASP A 274 -16.05 -10.82 -10.02
C ASP A 274 -16.24 -9.36 -9.56
N LYS A 275 -17.41 -8.79 -9.85
CA LYS A 275 -17.79 -7.41 -9.48
C LYS A 275 -18.08 -7.22 -7.98
N THR A 276 -18.09 -8.30 -7.18
CA THR A 276 -18.51 -8.26 -5.76
C THR A 276 -17.47 -7.70 -4.79
N GLY A 277 -16.33 -7.17 -5.27
CA GLY A 277 -15.20 -6.79 -4.42
C GLY A 277 -15.42 -5.58 -3.51
N TRP A 278 -15.94 -4.49 -4.04
CA TRP A 278 -16.17 -3.26 -3.29
C TRP A 278 -17.66 -2.94 -3.21
N ILE A 279 -18.10 -2.57 -2.03
CA ILE A 279 -19.45 -2.07 -1.78
C ILE A 279 -19.34 -0.54 -1.77
N ASN A 280 -19.80 0.08 -2.83
CA ASN A 280 -19.87 1.54 -2.91
C ASN A 280 -21.04 2.04 -2.08
N LEU A 281 -20.78 3.01 -1.23
CA LEU A 281 -21.83 3.83 -0.66
C LEU A 281 -22.01 5.03 -1.58
N PRO A 282 -23.27 5.43 -1.88
CA PRO A 282 -23.51 6.58 -2.73
C PRO A 282 -22.82 7.80 -2.13
N SER A 283 -22.10 8.54 -3.00
CA SER A 283 -21.66 9.89 -2.71
C SER A 283 -22.92 10.76 -2.57
N THR A 284 -22.87 11.75 -1.70
CA THR A 284 -23.88 12.81 -1.73
C THR A 284 -23.70 13.57 -3.05
N GLU A 285 -24.54 13.29 -4.03
CA GLU A 285 -24.76 14.21 -5.14
C GLU A 285 -25.58 15.39 -4.59
N TYR A 286 -24.93 16.55 -4.48
CA TYR A 286 -25.58 17.83 -4.32
C TYR A 286 -25.61 18.56 -5.65
#